data_4e51efd0fb3e8f9b9db3c782c54f9044
#
_entry.id   4e51efd0fb3e8f9b9db3c782c54f9044
#
_cell.length_a   1.000
_cell.length_b   1.000
_cell.length_c   1.000
_cell.angle_alpha   90.00
_cell.angle_beta   90.00
_cell.angle_gamma   90.00
#
_symmetry.space_group_name_H-M   'P 1'
#
loop_
_entity.id
_entity.type
_entity.pdbx_description
1 polymer ?
#
loop_
_entity_poly.entity_id
_entity_poly.type
_entity_poly.pdbx_seq_one_letter_code
_entity_poly.pdbx_strand_id
1 'polypeptide(L)'
;MSETAPQNPVAAPAAVKKPPAPGAPPEGQYTRRDFLTLLGWGWLSAALGGWLLASLRFMFPNMLYEPNPVFKLGKPSEYPLDGGKSAVSDRWQAEKRVWIVSTPEGMYAFEARCTHLGCTPRWVKEADRFKCPCHGSNFNIEGDVVAGPAPKPLYRLAVSLTQDGQVQVNKAMRDNNKDNRMNEKFFIKRSRYA
;
A
#
# COMPACT_ATOMS: atom_id res chain seq x y z
N MET A 1 88.76 -28.03 -13.76
CA MET A 1 88.81 -26.53 -13.83
C MET A 1 88.17 -26.17 -15.14
N SER A 2 86.88 -25.86 -15.19
CA SER A 2 86.20 -25.36 -16.39
C SER A 2 85.34 -24.18 -15.94
N GLU A 3 85.88 -23.04 -16.32
CA GLU A 3 85.34 -21.72 -16.05
C GLU A 3 84.18 -21.46 -17.03
N THR A 4 82.98 -21.30 -16.54
CA THR A 4 81.81 -20.97 -17.35
C THR A 4 81.60 -19.46 -17.38
N ALA A 5 81.79 -18.87 -18.54
CA ALA A 5 81.65 -17.45 -18.79
C ALA A 5 80.15 -17.00 -18.60
N PRO A 6 79.88 -15.80 -18.06
CA PRO A 6 78.56 -15.29 -17.89
C PRO A 6 77.91 -14.91 -19.24
N GLN A 7 76.76 -15.50 -19.53
CA GLN A 7 75.96 -15.11 -20.69
C GLN A 7 75.23 -13.81 -20.42
N ASN A 8 75.49 -12.83 -21.26
CA ASN A 8 74.85 -11.53 -21.27
C ASN A 8 73.35 -11.66 -21.68
N PRO A 9 72.38 -11.13 -20.96
CA PRO A 9 71.02 -11.22 -21.38
C PRO A 9 70.74 -10.42 -22.64
N VAL A 10 70.31 -11.11 -23.70
CA VAL A 10 69.87 -10.51 -24.96
C VAL A 10 68.71 -9.56 -24.71
N ALA A 11 68.94 -8.26 -24.93
CA ALA A 11 67.87 -7.24 -24.80
C ALA A 11 66.73 -7.56 -25.78
N ALA A 12 65.53 -7.64 -25.23
CA ALA A 12 64.31 -7.82 -26.03
C ALA A 12 64.19 -6.69 -27.07
N PRO A 13 63.77 -6.98 -28.31
CA PRO A 13 63.61 -5.96 -29.32
C PRO A 13 62.56 -4.94 -28.91
N ALA A 14 62.95 -3.66 -28.93
CA ALA A 14 62.03 -2.54 -28.67
C ALA A 14 60.87 -2.63 -29.63
N ALA A 15 59.66 -2.61 -29.06
CA ALA A 15 58.42 -2.64 -29.83
C ALA A 15 58.38 -1.47 -30.82
N VAL A 16 58.49 -1.78 -32.10
CA VAL A 16 58.38 -0.82 -33.17
C VAL A 16 56.99 -0.22 -33.18
N LYS A 17 56.83 1.03 -32.73
CA LYS A 17 55.57 1.77 -32.84
C LYS A 17 55.18 1.83 -34.30
N LYS A 18 54.07 1.23 -34.65
CA LYS A 18 53.46 1.27 -35.98
C LYS A 18 53.31 2.74 -36.40
N PRO A 19 53.72 3.14 -37.60
CA PRO A 19 53.58 4.53 -38.06
C PRO A 19 52.11 4.91 -38.08
N PRO A 20 51.74 6.15 -37.70
CA PRO A 20 50.35 6.61 -37.72
C PRO A 20 49.82 6.56 -39.16
N ALA A 21 48.53 6.23 -39.30
CA ALA A 21 47.87 6.21 -40.60
C ALA A 21 47.89 7.60 -41.24
N PRO A 22 48.06 7.72 -42.60
CA PRO A 22 48.09 9.02 -43.25
C PRO A 22 46.77 9.77 -43.00
N GLY A 23 46.90 10.96 -42.38
CA GLY A 23 45.74 11.80 -41.98
C GLY A 23 45.31 11.68 -40.52
N ALA A 24 46.00 10.89 -39.70
CA ALA A 24 45.74 10.88 -38.26
C ALA A 24 46.25 12.17 -37.63
N PRO A 25 45.48 12.85 -36.77
CA PRO A 25 45.94 14.04 -36.06
C PRO A 25 47.09 13.67 -35.11
N PRO A 26 48.04 14.60 -34.84
CA PRO A 26 49.14 14.36 -33.92
C PRO A 26 48.59 13.96 -32.54
N GLU A 27 49.27 13.02 -31.88
CA GLU A 27 48.92 12.53 -30.56
C GLU A 27 48.70 13.72 -29.59
N GLY A 28 47.46 13.85 -29.07
CA GLY A 28 47.09 14.91 -28.13
C GLY A 28 46.22 16.05 -28.70
N GLN A 29 45.95 16.10 -30.01
CA GLN A 29 45.02 17.09 -30.57
C GLN A 29 43.63 16.48 -30.79
N TYR A 30 42.64 16.97 -30.03
CA TYR A 30 41.23 16.61 -30.25
C TYR A 30 40.71 17.30 -31.49
N THR A 31 40.12 16.50 -32.41
CA THR A 31 39.45 17.05 -33.58
C THR A 31 38.02 17.52 -33.18
N ARG A 32 37.42 18.39 -34.01
CA ARG A 32 36.00 18.78 -33.83
C ARG A 32 35.07 17.57 -33.78
N ARG A 33 35.38 16.52 -34.52
CA ARG A 33 34.64 15.28 -34.55
C ARG A 33 34.70 14.54 -33.21
N ASP A 34 35.90 14.45 -32.62
CA ASP A 34 36.10 13.80 -31.32
C ASP A 34 35.37 14.56 -30.23
N PHE A 35 35.42 15.90 -30.27
CA PHE A 35 34.67 16.75 -29.36
C PHE A 35 33.16 16.49 -29.45
N LEU A 36 32.56 16.49 -30.66
CA LEU A 36 31.14 16.23 -30.86
C LEU A 36 30.74 14.80 -30.43
N THR A 37 31.63 13.83 -30.68
CA THR A 37 31.43 12.45 -30.27
C THR A 37 31.41 12.31 -28.76
N LEU A 38 32.35 12.90 -28.04
CA LEU A 38 32.43 12.92 -26.59
C LEU A 38 31.21 13.63 -26.00
N LEU A 39 30.80 14.75 -26.58
CA LEU A 39 29.64 15.50 -26.14
C LEU A 39 28.35 14.70 -26.34
N GLY A 40 28.20 14.01 -27.50
CA GLY A 40 27.06 13.12 -27.78
C GLY A 40 26.99 11.95 -26.82
N TRP A 41 28.08 11.25 -26.59
CA TRP A 41 28.10 10.14 -25.62
C TRP A 41 27.92 10.62 -24.20
N GLY A 42 28.43 11.80 -23.83
CA GLY A 42 28.23 12.44 -22.54
C GLY A 42 26.72 12.71 -22.27
N TRP A 43 26.04 13.33 -23.23
CA TRP A 43 24.60 13.59 -23.16
C TRP A 43 23.79 12.30 -23.10
N LEU A 44 24.10 11.32 -23.94
CA LEU A 44 23.42 10.03 -23.93
C LEU A 44 23.56 9.32 -22.57
N SER A 45 24.81 9.29 -22.05
CA SER A 45 25.07 8.68 -20.74
C SER A 45 24.34 9.40 -19.60
N ALA A 46 24.32 10.73 -19.62
CA ALA A 46 23.60 11.54 -18.65
C ALA A 46 22.08 11.30 -18.72
N ALA A 47 21.52 11.24 -19.93
CA ALA A 47 20.10 10.97 -20.14
C ALA A 47 19.71 9.56 -19.66
N LEU A 48 20.49 8.54 -20.02
CA LEU A 48 20.24 7.16 -19.58
C LEU A 48 20.41 7.00 -18.06
N GLY A 49 21.45 7.63 -17.49
CA GLY A 49 21.68 7.63 -16.04
C GLY A 49 20.54 8.34 -15.28
N GLY A 50 20.13 9.50 -15.77
CA GLY A 50 19.00 10.23 -15.20
C GLY A 50 17.68 9.45 -15.27
N TRP A 51 17.41 8.82 -16.42
CA TRP A 51 16.25 7.97 -16.58
C TRP A 51 16.28 6.76 -15.63
N LEU A 52 17.42 6.09 -15.51
CA LEU A 52 17.60 4.97 -14.61
C LEU A 52 17.39 5.38 -13.14
N LEU A 53 17.99 6.50 -12.72
CA LEU A 53 17.81 7.02 -11.36
C LEU A 53 16.34 7.39 -11.08
N ALA A 54 15.66 8.02 -12.03
CA ALA A 54 14.24 8.35 -11.90
C ALA A 54 13.38 7.08 -11.79
N SER A 55 13.68 6.06 -12.58
CA SER A 55 12.99 4.77 -12.54
C SER A 55 13.20 4.05 -11.22
N LEU A 56 14.43 4.01 -10.71
CA LEU A 56 14.76 3.44 -9.41
C LEU A 56 14.04 4.18 -8.27
N ARG A 57 14.02 5.52 -8.32
CA ARG A 57 13.32 6.32 -7.33
C ARG A 57 11.81 6.11 -7.38
N PHE A 58 11.25 5.91 -8.55
CA PHE A 58 9.82 5.58 -8.70
C PHE A 58 9.48 4.22 -8.11
N MET A 59 10.34 3.22 -8.26
CA MET A 59 10.13 1.88 -7.68
C MET A 59 10.26 1.86 -6.15
N PHE A 60 11.01 2.79 -5.57
CA PHE A 60 11.20 2.91 -4.11
C PHE A 60 10.69 4.25 -3.60
N PRO A 61 9.35 4.43 -3.50
CA PRO A 61 8.79 5.67 -2.97
C PRO A 61 9.17 5.83 -1.49
N ASN A 62 9.72 6.99 -1.12
CA ASN A 62 10.18 7.26 0.25
C ASN A 62 9.04 7.42 1.26
N MET A 63 7.80 7.58 0.79
CA MET A 63 6.65 7.88 1.63
C MET A 63 5.48 6.98 1.22
N LEU A 64 5.29 5.92 1.96
CA LEU A 64 3.98 5.29 2.07
C LEU A 64 3.21 6.08 3.14
N TYR A 65 2.49 7.12 2.72
CA TYR A 65 1.57 7.81 3.61
C TYR A 65 0.34 6.91 3.80
N GLU A 66 0.45 5.98 4.74
CA GLU A 66 -0.72 5.27 5.23
C GLU A 66 -1.37 6.12 6.32
N PRO A 67 -2.63 6.56 6.12
CA PRO A 67 -3.36 7.23 7.17
C PRO A 67 -3.47 6.30 8.38
N ASN A 68 -3.38 6.86 9.59
CA ASN A 68 -3.47 6.08 10.82
C ASN A 68 -4.72 5.20 10.78
N PRO A 69 -4.58 3.87 10.83
CA PRO A 69 -5.71 2.95 10.79
C PRO A 69 -6.57 3.00 12.05
N VAL A 70 -6.09 3.65 13.10
CA VAL A 70 -6.78 3.79 14.38
C VAL A 70 -7.33 5.20 14.52
N PHE A 71 -8.62 5.34 14.72
CA PHE A 71 -9.28 6.63 14.88
C PHE A 71 -10.47 6.54 15.85
N LYS A 72 -10.79 7.68 16.45
CA LYS A 72 -11.92 7.83 17.39
C LYS A 72 -13.17 8.24 16.62
N LEU A 73 -14.30 7.67 16.97
CA LEU A 73 -15.60 7.90 16.32
C LEU A 73 -16.64 8.57 17.22
N GLY A 74 -16.22 9.17 18.31
CA GLY A 74 -17.13 9.82 19.28
C GLY A 74 -17.59 8.89 20.39
N LYS A 75 -18.56 9.37 21.17
CA LYS A 75 -19.08 8.62 22.33
C LYS A 75 -20.16 7.61 21.93
N PRO A 76 -20.32 6.49 22.65
CA PRO A 76 -21.38 5.53 22.41
C PRO A 76 -22.79 6.15 22.43
N SER A 77 -23.00 7.20 23.23
CA SER A 77 -24.27 7.94 23.32
C SER A 77 -24.71 8.62 22.01
N GLU A 78 -23.75 8.84 21.09
CA GLU A 78 -24.04 9.40 19.77
C GLU A 78 -24.65 8.39 18.79
N TYR A 79 -24.71 7.13 19.20
CA TYR A 79 -25.24 6.01 18.40
C TYR A 79 -26.44 5.35 19.11
N PRO A 80 -27.58 6.06 19.23
CA PRO A 80 -28.77 5.52 19.90
C PRO A 80 -29.36 4.34 19.15
N LEU A 81 -30.10 3.52 19.87
CA LEU A 81 -30.92 2.48 19.26
C LEU A 81 -32.15 3.10 18.56
N ASP A 82 -32.63 2.46 17.51
CA ASP A 82 -33.85 2.85 16.82
C ASP A 82 -35.06 2.21 17.52
N GLY A 83 -35.68 2.94 18.46
CA GLY A 83 -36.82 2.42 19.22
C GLY A 83 -36.54 1.13 19.99
N GLY A 84 -35.32 0.96 20.51
CA GLY A 84 -34.89 -0.26 21.20
C GLY A 84 -34.39 -1.38 20.29
N LYS A 85 -34.49 -1.19 18.96
CA LYS A 85 -33.97 -2.12 17.95
C LYS A 85 -32.54 -1.70 17.53
N SER A 86 -31.89 -2.61 16.84
CA SER A 86 -30.56 -2.33 16.28
C SER A 86 -30.60 -1.18 15.29
N ALA A 87 -29.59 -0.30 15.32
CA ALA A 87 -29.48 0.85 14.46
C ALA A 87 -28.12 0.86 13.74
N VAL A 88 -28.10 1.29 12.49
CA VAL A 88 -26.90 1.43 11.68
C VAL A 88 -26.65 2.92 11.44
N SER A 89 -25.47 3.40 11.80
CA SER A 89 -25.04 4.77 11.55
C SER A 89 -24.13 4.84 10.32
N ASP A 90 -24.48 5.75 9.40
CA ASP A 90 -23.75 6.05 8.17
C ASP A 90 -22.79 7.24 8.29
N ARG A 91 -22.75 7.89 9.45
CA ARG A 91 -21.99 9.12 9.71
C ARG A 91 -20.54 9.05 9.22
N TRP A 92 -19.87 7.91 9.40
CA TRP A 92 -18.46 7.72 9.06
C TRP A 92 -18.24 6.94 7.76
N GLN A 93 -19.32 6.62 7.07
CA GLN A 93 -19.25 5.83 5.85
C GLN A 93 -18.49 6.55 4.72
N ALA A 94 -18.76 7.85 4.52
CA ALA A 94 -18.11 8.62 3.46
C ALA A 94 -16.64 8.91 3.76
N GLU A 95 -16.32 9.32 4.98
CA GLU A 95 -14.97 9.78 5.34
C GLU A 95 -14.03 8.61 5.69
N LYS A 96 -14.49 7.72 6.54
CA LYS A 96 -13.66 6.61 7.08
C LYS A 96 -14.01 5.25 6.48
N ARG A 97 -15.08 5.17 5.66
CA ARG A 97 -15.60 3.90 5.11
C ARG A 97 -15.90 2.88 6.20
N VAL A 98 -16.61 3.32 7.22
CA VAL A 98 -16.99 2.52 8.39
C VAL A 98 -18.47 2.68 8.67
N TRP A 99 -19.13 1.56 8.94
CA TRP A 99 -20.47 1.49 9.50
C TRP A 99 -20.37 1.19 10.98
N ILE A 100 -21.14 1.89 11.81
CA ILE A 100 -21.32 1.54 13.22
C ILE A 100 -22.70 0.95 13.38
N VAL A 101 -22.76 -0.19 14.02
CA VAL A 101 -24.00 -0.88 14.34
C VAL A 101 -24.15 -0.91 15.84
N SER A 102 -25.24 -0.32 16.33
CA SER A 102 -25.65 -0.37 17.73
C SER A 102 -26.76 -1.40 17.90
N THR A 103 -26.58 -2.32 18.83
CA THR A 103 -27.56 -3.36 19.16
C THR A 103 -27.95 -3.27 20.65
N PRO A 104 -29.06 -3.89 21.08
CA PRO A 104 -29.40 -3.97 22.51
C PRO A 104 -28.28 -4.58 23.37
N GLU A 105 -27.49 -5.49 22.80
CA GLU A 105 -26.39 -6.18 23.48
C GLU A 105 -25.09 -5.35 23.55
N GLY A 106 -24.87 -4.48 22.54
CA GLY A 106 -23.66 -3.68 22.44
C GLY A 106 -23.49 -3.02 21.09
N MET A 107 -22.24 -2.79 20.69
CA MET A 107 -21.93 -2.18 19.41
C MET A 107 -20.72 -2.82 18.72
N TYR A 108 -20.72 -2.71 17.41
CA TYR A 108 -19.62 -3.16 16.55
C TYR A 108 -19.50 -2.29 15.30
N ALA A 109 -18.41 -2.44 14.58
CA ALA A 109 -18.18 -1.70 13.36
C ALA A 109 -17.88 -2.63 12.18
N PHE A 110 -18.37 -2.24 10.99
CA PHE A 110 -18.02 -2.90 9.73
C PHE A 110 -17.15 -2.01 8.86
N GLU A 111 -16.25 -2.63 8.11
CA GLU A 111 -15.66 -1.98 6.94
C GLU A 111 -16.75 -1.79 5.87
N ALA A 112 -16.97 -0.56 5.41
CA ALA A 112 -17.94 -0.24 4.38
C ALA A 112 -17.42 -0.68 2.99
N ARG A 113 -17.09 -1.96 2.88
CA ARG A 113 -16.50 -2.56 1.69
C ARG A 113 -17.14 -3.92 1.40
N CYS A 114 -17.76 -4.04 0.24
CA CYS A 114 -18.35 -5.30 -0.23
C CYS A 114 -17.24 -6.32 -0.49
N THR A 115 -17.46 -7.53 0.00
CA THR A 115 -16.50 -8.65 -0.13
C THR A 115 -16.45 -9.25 -1.52
N HIS A 116 -17.33 -8.82 -2.45
CA HIS A 116 -17.26 -9.22 -3.85
C HIS A 116 -16.09 -8.51 -4.56
N LEU A 117 -16.21 -7.19 -4.85
CA LEU A 117 -15.22 -6.41 -5.59
C LEU A 117 -14.92 -5.05 -4.93
N GLY A 118 -15.21 -4.88 -3.66
CA GLY A 118 -14.81 -3.71 -2.90
C GLY A 118 -15.69 -2.46 -3.03
N CYS A 119 -16.85 -2.55 -3.69
CA CYS A 119 -17.84 -1.46 -3.73
C CYS A 119 -18.34 -1.13 -2.32
N THR A 120 -18.88 0.05 -2.12
CA THR A 120 -19.46 0.46 -0.83
C THR A 120 -20.93 0.08 -0.78
N PRO A 121 -21.36 -0.88 0.07
CA PRO A 121 -22.78 -1.19 0.30
C PRO A 121 -23.47 0.02 0.95
N ARG A 122 -24.77 0.14 0.77
CA ARG A 122 -25.62 1.12 1.45
C ARG A 122 -26.54 0.41 2.43
N TRP A 123 -26.74 0.98 3.60
CA TRP A 123 -27.77 0.51 4.52
C TRP A 123 -29.14 0.95 4.00
N VAL A 124 -30.05 0.01 3.86
CA VAL A 124 -31.45 0.25 3.44
C VAL A 124 -32.32 -0.12 4.62
N LYS A 125 -32.82 0.87 5.36
CA LYS A 125 -33.57 0.71 6.61
C LYS A 125 -34.82 -0.09 6.40
N GLU A 126 -35.55 0.15 5.30
CA GLU A 126 -36.85 -0.51 4.98
C GLU A 126 -36.66 -2.01 4.69
N ALA A 127 -35.47 -2.40 4.24
CA ALA A 127 -35.17 -3.79 3.95
C ALA A 127 -34.36 -4.48 5.06
N ASP A 128 -33.91 -3.72 6.05
CA ASP A 128 -33.01 -4.14 7.13
C ASP A 128 -31.76 -4.86 6.63
N ARG A 129 -31.16 -4.28 5.58
CA ARG A 129 -30.03 -4.89 4.85
C ARG A 129 -29.04 -3.88 4.30
N PHE A 130 -27.78 -4.29 4.26
CA PHE A 130 -26.77 -3.61 3.45
C PHE A 130 -26.91 -4.11 2.02
N LYS A 131 -27.17 -3.23 1.06
CA LYS A 131 -27.26 -3.53 -0.36
C LYS A 131 -26.09 -2.94 -1.13
N CYS A 132 -25.39 -3.77 -1.88
CA CYS A 132 -24.31 -3.35 -2.75
C CYS A 132 -24.88 -2.98 -4.13
N PRO A 133 -24.74 -1.73 -4.60
CA PRO A 133 -25.35 -1.29 -5.86
C PRO A 133 -24.66 -1.86 -7.10
N CYS A 134 -23.41 -2.36 -6.96
CA CYS A 134 -22.63 -2.78 -8.13
C CYS A 134 -23.15 -4.08 -8.74
N HIS A 135 -23.35 -5.13 -7.93
CA HIS A 135 -23.73 -6.46 -8.41
C HIS A 135 -24.81 -7.11 -7.53
N GLY A 136 -25.52 -6.33 -6.74
CA GLY A 136 -26.68 -6.80 -5.99
C GLY A 136 -26.38 -7.67 -4.76
N SER A 137 -25.15 -7.71 -4.27
CA SER A 137 -24.87 -8.40 -2.99
C SER A 137 -25.63 -7.76 -1.84
N ASN A 138 -26.31 -8.58 -1.03
CA ASN A 138 -27.06 -8.15 0.14
C ASN A 138 -26.48 -8.81 1.38
N PHE A 139 -26.40 -8.03 2.45
CA PHE A 139 -25.93 -8.51 3.75
C PHE A 139 -26.95 -8.12 4.83
N ASN A 140 -27.16 -9.00 5.80
CA ASN A 140 -27.99 -8.70 6.96
C ASN A 140 -27.28 -7.73 7.93
N ILE A 141 -27.92 -7.38 9.03
CA ILE A 141 -27.37 -6.46 10.02
C ILE A 141 -26.13 -7.03 10.71
N GLU A 142 -25.98 -8.34 10.83
CA GLU A 142 -24.80 -9.02 11.35
C GLU A 142 -23.65 -9.08 10.34
N GLY A 143 -23.90 -8.66 9.09
CA GLY A 143 -22.93 -8.65 8.00
C GLY A 143 -22.89 -9.95 7.19
N ASP A 144 -23.78 -10.91 7.42
CA ASP A 144 -23.85 -12.15 6.64
C ASP A 144 -24.40 -11.92 5.25
N VAL A 145 -23.87 -12.67 4.29
CA VAL A 145 -24.39 -12.67 2.93
C VAL A 145 -25.76 -13.31 2.91
N VAL A 146 -26.76 -12.57 2.43
CA VAL A 146 -28.13 -13.05 2.25
C VAL A 146 -28.41 -13.38 0.79
N ALA A 147 -27.82 -12.60 -0.14
CA ALA A 147 -27.99 -12.80 -1.57
C ALA A 147 -26.84 -12.12 -2.35
N GLY A 148 -26.66 -12.56 -3.59
CA GLY A 148 -25.70 -11.97 -4.53
C GLY A 148 -24.35 -12.66 -4.53
N PRO A 149 -23.41 -12.13 -5.32
CA PRO A 149 -22.13 -12.80 -5.63
C PRO A 149 -21.05 -12.65 -4.55
N ALA A 150 -21.31 -11.97 -3.43
CA ALA A 150 -20.32 -11.81 -2.36
C ALA A 150 -19.96 -13.17 -1.72
N PRO A 151 -18.67 -13.58 -1.68
CA PRO A 151 -18.31 -14.91 -1.19
C PRO A 151 -18.19 -15.01 0.33
N LYS A 152 -18.15 -13.88 1.03
CA LYS A 152 -17.86 -13.82 2.47
C LYS A 152 -18.69 -12.74 3.16
N PRO A 153 -18.94 -12.86 4.50
CA PRO A 153 -19.54 -11.80 5.30
C PRO A 153 -18.75 -10.48 5.21
N LEU A 154 -19.38 -9.37 5.58
CA LEU A 154 -18.70 -8.10 5.77
C LEU A 154 -17.62 -8.22 6.86
N TYR A 155 -16.51 -7.51 6.68
CA TYR A 155 -15.44 -7.50 7.68
C TYR A 155 -15.84 -6.65 8.88
N ARG A 156 -15.85 -7.24 10.07
CA ARG A 156 -15.86 -6.52 11.33
C ARG A 156 -14.50 -5.92 11.62
N LEU A 157 -14.51 -4.69 12.09
CA LEU A 157 -13.32 -3.97 12.51
C LEU A 157 -13.13 -4.11 14.01
N ALA A 158 -11.90 -4.10 14.46
CA ALA A 158 -11.63 -4.07 15.89
C ALA A 158 -12.14 -2.76 16.49
N VAL A 159 -12.86 -2.88 17.59
CA VAL A 159 -13.49 -1.78 18.33
C VAL A 159 -13.07 -1.83 19.80
N SER A 160 -12.84 -0.67 20.39
CA SER A 160 -12.52 -0.53 21.82
C SER A 160 -13.05 0.78 22.36
N LEU A 161 -13.15 0.88 23.69
CA LEU A 161 -13.40 2.16 24.36
C LEU A 161 -12.06 2.73 24.82
N THR A 162 -11.83 3.99 24.51
CA THR A 162 -10.71 4.75 25.05
C THR A 162 -10.95 5.11 26.52
N GLN A 163 -9.89 5.56 27.22
CA GLN A 163 -10.03 6.08 28.59
C GLN A 163 -11.01 7.25 28.67
N ASP A 164 -11.14 8.03 27.59
CA ASP A 164 -12.09 9.15 27.48
C ASP A 164 -13.54 8.68 27.23
N GLY A 165 -13.81 7.37 27.21
CA GLY A 165 -15.11 6.79 26.91
C GLY A 165 -15.54 6.92 25.45
N GLN A 166 -14.64 7.21 24.53
CA GLN A 166 -14.93 7.27 23.09
C GLN A 166 -14.75 5.91 22.41
N VAL A 167 -15.56 5.65 21.42
CA VAL A 167 -15.43 4.47 20.56
C VAL A 167 -14.21 4.67 19.66
N GLN A 168 -13.27 3.76 19.74
CA GLN A 168 -12.08 3.71 18.88
C GLN A 168 -12.21 2.50 17.95
N VAL A 169 -11.90 2.72 16.67
CA VAL A 169 -11.91 1.68 15.63
C VAL A 169 -10.51 1.53 15.06
N ASN A 170 -10.08 0.28 14.88
CA ASN A 170 -8.82 -0.05 14.22
C ASN A 170 -9.10 -0.83 12.93
N LYS A 171 -8.84 -0.21 11.79
CA LYS A 171 -9.05 -0.82 10.46
C LYS A 171 -7.96 -1.83 10.06
N ALA A 172 -6.79 -1.78 10.69
CA ALA A 172 -5.75 -2.77 10.45
C ALA A 172 -6.13 -4.16 10.98
N MET A 173 -7.00 -4.20 12.01
CA MET A 173 -7.51 -5.43 12.58
C MET A 173 -8.95 -5.66 12.15
N ARG A 174 -9.14 -6.59 11.22
CA ARG A 174 -10.44 -6.94 10.67
C ARG A 174 -10.63 -8.45 10.61
N ASP A 175 -11.86 -8.90 10.83
CA ASP A 175 -12.22 -10.30 10.77
C ASP A 175 -13.62 -10.47 10.15
N ASN A 176 -13.84 -11.56 9.45
CA ASN A 176 -15.15 -11.94 8.92
C ASN A 176 -15.58 -13.33 9.36
N ASN A 177 -14.88 -13.92 10.34
CA ASN A 177 -15.27 -15.19 10.94
C ASN A 177 -16.49 -14.98 11.85
N LYS A 178 -17.52 -15.81 11.66
CA LYS A 178 -18.74 -15.77 12.46
C LYS A 178 -18.48 -16.08 13.94
N ASP A 179 -17.54 -16.95 14.23
CA ASP A 179 -17.22 -17.39 15.59
C ASP A 179 -16.58 -16.28 16.44
N ASN A 180 -15.93 -15.30 15.78
CA ASN A 180 -15.27 -14.19 16.44
C ASN A 180 -16.16 -12.95 16.67
N ARG A 181 -17.45 -13.01 16.30
CA ARG A 181 -18.34 -11.84 16.33
C ARG A 181 -18.51 -11.22 17.71
N MET A 182 -18.59 -12.06 18.74
CA MET A 182 -18.77 -11.65 20.15
C MET A 182 -17.43 -11.48 20.88
N ASN A 183 -16.30 -11.60 20.18
CA ASN A 183 -14.99 -11.38 20.75
C ASN A 183 -14.86 -9.91 21.17
N GLU A 184 -14.30 -9.67 22.36
CA GLU A 184 -14.09 -8.32 22.92
C GLU A 184 -13.29 -7.38 22.01
N LYS A 185 -12.55 -7.91 21.05
CA LYS A 185 -11.85 -7.12 20.02
C LYS A 185 -12.78 -6.55 18.96
N PHE A 186 -13.90 -7.21 18.69
CA PHE A 186 -14.82 -6.86 17.60
C PHE A 186 -16.22 -6.48 18.07
N PHE A 187 -16.42 -6.48 19.39
CA PHE A 187 -17.71 -6.19 20.00
C PHE A 187 -17.54 -5.50 21.36
N ILE A 188 -18.19 -4.36 21.53
CA ILE A 188 -18.25 -3.66 22.82
C ILE A 188 -19.59 -3.94 23.47
N LYS A 189 -19.58 -4.67 24.58
CA LYS A 189 -20.81 -4.95 25.35
C LYS A 189 -21.41 -3.65 25.90
N ARG A 190 -22.73 -3.54 25.86
CA ARG A 190 -23.46 -2.36 26.36
C ARG A 190 -23.16 -2.07 27.84
N SER A 191 -22.99 -3.10 28.67
CA SER A 191 -22.65 -2.96 30.09
C SER A 191 -21.34 -2.20 30.36
N ARG A 192 -20.53 -1.95 29.33
CA ARG A 192 -19.27 -1.17 29.46
C ARG A 192 -19.45 0.34 29.26
N TYR A 193 -20.60 0.79 28.75
CA TYR A 193 -20.83 2.21 28.43
C TYR A 193 -22.26 2.70 28.70
N ALA A 194 -23.14 1.85 29.22
CA ALA A 194 -24.52 2.20 29.63
C ALA A 194 -24.51 2.84 31.01
#